data_74b3873d35bdd632dc9112e725940a67
#
_entry.id   74b3873d35bdd632dc9112e725940a67
#
_cell.length_a   1.000
_cell.length_b   1.000
_cell.length_c   1.000
_cell.angle_alpha   90.00
_cell.angle_beta   90.00
_cell.angle_gamma   90.00
#
_symmetry.space_group_name_H-M   'P 1'
#
loop_
_entity.id
_entity.type
_entity.pdbx_description
1 polymer ?
#
loop_
_entity_poly.entity_id
_entity_poly.type
_entity_poly.pdbx_seq_one_letter_code
_entity_poly.pdbx_strand_id
1 'polypeptide(L)'
;LRPEMASFDAGTMNWLHSVVFMNEPKFLELCGQEMRAAGVKPEIEVFDPGMIYDAGYYVKKGILKAPLHFQFCMGCAGGIDATAEDLLFMRATLEKVAPGSTWSAFGVGKGAMEIMYTAIAAGGHIRVGMEDNVVYKKGILAESNMQLIARARRVIEEFGYEVATSQE
;
A
#
# COMPACT_ATOMS: atom_id res chain seq x y z
N LEU A 1 8.63 11.38 18.45
CA LEU A 1 8.01 10.08 18.29
C LEU A 1 8.94 9.17 17.50
N ARG A 2 8.99 7.90 17.86
CA ARG A 2 9.72 6.87 17.10
C ARG A 2 8.75 5.72 16.88
N PRO A 3 7.90 5.78 15.84
CA PRO A 3 7.01 4.68 15.51
C PRO A 3 7.82 3.48 14.99
N GLU A 4 7.25 2.31 15.01
CA GLU A 4 7.87 1.11 14.43
C GLU A 4 7.90 1.19 12.91
N MET A 5 6.86 1.79 12.30
CA MET A 5 6.69 1.98 10.87
C MET A 5 6.10 3.35 10.57
N ALA A 6 6.44 3.93 9.42
CA ALA A 6 5.84 5.17 8.91
C ALA A 6 5.83 5.18 7.39
N SER A 7 4.88 5.92 6.80
CA SER A 7 4.71 6.03 5.34
C SER A 7 5.93 6.65 4.66
N PHE A 8 6.21 6.12 3.48
CA PHE A 8 7.23 6.60 2.55
C PHE A 8 6.63 6.57 1.14
N ASP A 9 6.08 7.70 0.70
CA ASP A 9 5.50 7.83 -0.64
C ASP A 9 6.61 7.85 -1.70
N ALA A 10 6.70 6.78 -2.48
CA ALA A 10 7.91 6.46 -3.26
C ALA A 10 8.10 7.28 -4.55
N GLY A 11 7.30 8.32 -4.77
CA GLY A 11 7.44 9.16 -5.96
C GLY A 11 6.44 10.31 -6.05
N THR A 12 6.68 11.18 -7.01
CA THR A 12 5.80 12.31 -7.35
C THR A 12 4.70 11.86 -8.31
N MET A 13 3.47 12.33 -8.09
CA MET A 13 2.35 12.03 -8.99
C MET A 13 1.42 13.24 -9.19
N ASN A 14 0.62 13.21 -10.25
CA ASN A 14 -0.45 14.17 -10.53
C ASN A 14 -1.72 13.78 -9.76
N TRP A 15 -1.75 14.13 -8.47
CA TRP A 15 -2.83 13.76 -7.56
C TRP A 15 -4.17 14.34 -8.00
N LEU A 16 -5.16 13.45 -8.17
CA LEU A 16 -6.53 13.81 -8.60
C LEU A 16 -6.60 14.63 -9.90
N HIS A 17 -5.55 14.58 -10.76
CA HIS A 17 -5.40 15.44 -11.95
C HIS A 17 -5.52 16.94 -11.67
N SER A 18 -5.32 17.37 -10.43
CA SER A 18 -5.55 18.77 -10.01
C SER A 18 -4.34 19.38 -9.30
N VAL A 19 -3.52 18.60 -8.63
CA VAL A 19 -2.34 19.06 -7.92
C VAL A 19 -1.17 18.09 -8.14
N VAL A 20 0.05 18.60 -7.99
CA VAL A 20 1.24 17.76 -7.96
C VAL A 20 1.50 17.34 -6.50
N PHE A 21 1.39 16.06 -6.21
CA PHE A 21 1.86 15.48 -4.97
C PHE A 21 3.37 15.21 -5.11
N MET A 22 4.15 16.13 -4.58
CA MET A 22 5.57 16.21 -4.87
C MET A 22 6.41 15.48 -3.82
N ASN A 23 7.11 14.44 -4.25
CA ASN A 23 8.10 13.71 -3.48
C ASN A 23 9.40 13.69 -4.29
N GLU A 24 10.21 14.74 -4.13
CA GLU A 24 11.45 14.91 -4.89
C GLU A 24 12.49 13.86 -4.51
N PRO A 25 13.36 13.42 -5.45
CA PRO A 25 14.41 12.43 -5.17
C PRO A 25 15.30 12.78 -3.97
N LYS A 26 15.69 14.05 -3.82
CA LYS A 26 16.50 14.50 -2.67
C LYS A 26 15.75 14.38 -1.34
N PHE A 27 14.45 14.67 -1.35
CA PHE A 27 13.59 14.48 -0.17
C PHE A 27 13.49 13.00 0.19
N LEU A 28 13.28 12.13 -0.79
CA LEU A 28 13.18 10.68 -0.58
C LEU A 28 14.50 10.08 -0.06
N GLU A 29 15.65 10.54 -0.59
CA GLU A 29 16.95 10.14 -0.06
C GLU A 29 17.13 10.53 1.40
N LEU A 30 16.83 11.77 1.74
CA LEU A 30 16.89 12.27 3.12
C LEU A 30 15.92 11.53 4.04
N CYS A 31 14.66 11.37 3.62
CA CYS A 31 13.62 10.67 4.38
C CYS A 31 14.04 9.23 4.70
N GLY A 32 14.51 8.48 3.70
CA GLY A 32 14.98 7.11 3.89
C GLY A 32 16.18 7.00 4.82
N GLN A 33 17.14 7.95 4.75
CA GLN A 33 18.28 8.02 5.66
C GLN A 33 17.85 8.31 7.10
N GLU A 34 16.95 9.27 7.30
CA GLU A 34 16.45 9.65 8.63
C GLU A 34 15.61 8.53 9.25
N MET A 35 14.73 7.88 8.48
CA MET A 35 13.95 6.73 8.95
C MET A 35 14.89 5.59 9.39
N ARG A 36 15.90 5.30 8.59
CA ARG A 36 16.91 4.29 8.92
C ARG A 36 17.69 4.63 10.18
N ALA A 37 18.14 5.88 10.33
CA ALA A 37 18.86 6.37 11.52
C ALA A 37 17.99 6.29 12.78
N ALA A 38 16.68 6.56 12.63
CA ALA A 38 15.71 6.48 13.73
C ALA A 38 15.25 5.04 14.04
N GLY A 39 15.60 4.03 13.22
CA GLY A 39 15.12 2.65 13.36
C GLY A 39 13.65 2.49 12.99
N VAL A 40 13.09 3.40 12.21
CA VAL A 40 11.70 3.36 11.71
C VAL A 40 11.67 2.59 10.39
N LYS A 41 10.81 1.57 10.29
CA LYS A 41 10.61 0.81 9.04
C LYS A 41 9.73 1.62 8.08
N PRO A 42 10.18 1.90 6.84
CA PRO A 42 9.33 2.55 5.86
C PRO A 42 8.22 1.60 5.36
N GLU A 43 6.98 2.08 5.35
CA GLU A 43 5.89 1.54 4.56
C GLU A 43 5.94 2.23 3.20
N ILE A 44 6.35 1.49 2.18
CA ILE A 44 6.58 2.05 0.84
C ILE A 44 5.24 2.18 0.11
N GLU A 45 4.67 3.38 0.12
CA GLU A 45 3.43 3.66 -0.61
C GLU A 45 3.73 3.89 -2.09
N VAL A 46 3.08 3.10 -2.94
CA VAL A 46 3.26 3.12 -4.39
C VAL A 46 1.92 3.25 -5.10
N PHE A 47 1.83 4.21 -6.00
CA PHE A 47 0.63 4.55 -6.76
C PHE A 47 0.71 4.08 -8.22
N ASP A 48 1.87 3.63 -8.64
CA ASP A 48 2.14 3.05 -9.96
C ASP A 48 3.37 2.13 -9.92
N PRO A 49 3.60 1.30 -10.96
CA PRO A 49 4.72 0.37 -10.98
C PRO A 49 6.10 1.04 -11.04
N GLY A 50 6.20 2.30 -11.52
CA GLY A 50 7.46 3.05 -11.56
C GLY A 50 8.01 3.28 -10.16
N MET A 51 7.15 3.56 -9.19
CA MET A 51 7.52 3.76 -7.79
C MET A 51 8.10 2.50 -7.13
N ILE A 52 7.73 1.30 -7.61
CA ILE A 52 8.36 0.04 -7.15
C ILE A 52 9.82 -0.01 -7.63
N TYR A 53 10.10 0.41 -8.86
CA TYR A 53 11.48 0.49 -9.38
C TYR A 53 12.29 1.54 -8.65
N ASP A 54 11.69 2.68 -8.29
CA ASP A 54 12.35 3.72 -7.48
C ASP A 54 12.74 3.19 -6.10
N ALA A 55 11.85 2.48 -5.42
CA ALA A 55 12.18 1.82 -4.14
C ALA A 55 13.34 0.82 -4.31
N GLY A 56 13.35 0.02 -5.38
CA GLY A 56 14.46 -0.87 -5.72
C GLY A 56 15.78 -0.13 -5.97
N TYR A 57 15.72 1.05 -6.58
CA TYR A 57 16.89 1.93 -6.74
C TYR A 57 17.43 2.40 -5.37
N TYR A 58 16.55 2.85 -4.47
CA TYR A 58 16.97 3.28 -3.13
C TYR A 58 17.55 2.16 -2.27
N VAL A 59 17.09 0.91 -2.45
CA VAL A 59 17.72 -0.27 -1.83
C VAL A 59 19.15 -0.46 -2.36
N LYS A 60 19.35 -0.41 -3.69
CA LYS A 60 20.67 -0.52 -4.31
C LYS A 60 21.64 0.59 -3.87
N LYS A 61 21.12 1.77 -3.59
CA LYS A 61 21.88 2.91 -3.03
C LYS A 61 22.17 2.78 -1.53
N GLY A 62 21.62 1.78 -0.85
CA GLY A 62 21.77 1.62 0.59
C GLY A 62 20.98 2.64 1.43
N ILE A 63 20.05 3.37 0.83
CA ILE A 63 19.15 4.31 1.48
C ILE A 63 18.04 3.55 2.21
N LEU A 64 17.36 2.66 1.51
CA LEU A 64 16.39 1.74 2.10
C LEU A 64 17.04 0.39 2.40
N LYS A 65 16.53 -0.32 3.41
CA LYS A 65 17.01 -1.65 3.82
C LYS A 65 15.96 -2.71 3.53
N ALA A 66 16.28 -3.64 2.65
CA ALA A 66 15.44 -4.82 2.40
C ALA A 66 15.48 -5.82 3.58
N PRO A 67 14.43 -6.68 3.77
CA PRO A 67 13.20 -6.69 2.99
C PRO A 67 12.31 -5.49 3.33
N LEU A 68 11.59 -5.01 2.31
CA LEU A 68 10.66 -3.87 2.44
C LEU A 68 9.23 -4.35 2.72
N HIS A 69 8.37 -3.41 3.12
CA HIS A 69 6.93 -3.57 3.09
C HIS A 69 6.33 -2.53 2.14
N PHE A 70 5.55 -2.98 1.16
CA PHE A 70 4.90 -2.12 0.18
C PHE A 70 3.41 -1.98 0.47
N GLN A 71 2.89 -0.77 0.33
CA GLN A 71 1.46 -0.50 0.31
C GLN A 71 1.06 -0.10 -1.12
N PHE A 72 0.27 -0.94 -1.80
CA PHE A 72 -0.27 -0.61 -3.13
C PHE A 72 -1.49 0.27 -2.98
N CYS A 73 -1.35 1.54 -3.36
CA CYS A 73 -2.38 2.58 -3.28
C CYS A 73 -3.12 2.67 -4.62
N MET A 74 -4.18 1.91 -4.80
CA MET A 74 -4.81 1.70 -6.11
C MET A 74 -6.09 2.50 -6.30
N GLY A 75 -6.35 2.97 -7.53
CA GLY A 75 -7.55 3.73 -7.86
C GLY A 75 -7.50 5.22 -7.47
N CYS A 76 -6.35 5.71 -7.01
CA CYS A 76 -6.11 7.14 -6.87
C CYS A 76 -5.95 7.74 -8.27
N ALA A 77 -6.75 8.76 -8.60
CA ALA A 77 -6.65 9.41 -9.90
C ALA A 77 -5.25 10.02 -10.09
N GLY A 78 -4.59 9.65 -11.17
CA GLY A 78 -3.19 9.97 -11.47
C GLY A 78 -2.21 8.82 -11.20
N GLY A 79 -2.67 7.73 -10.56
CA GLY A 79 -1.96 6.47 -10.38
C GLY A 79 -2.59 5.32 -11.17
N ILE A 80 -2.23 4.08 -10.81
CA ILE A 80 -2.78 2.85 -11.40
C ILE A 80 -4.23 2.63 -10.96
N ASP A 81 -5.07 2.02 -11.81
CA ASP A 81 -6.47 1.76 -11.47
C ASP A 81 -6.62 0.63 -10.43
N ALA A 82 -7.76 0.58 -9.75
CA ALA A 82 -8.07 -0.42 -8.74
C ALA A 82 -8.81 -1.62 -9.37
N THR A 83 -8.08 -2.42 -10.14
CA THR A 83 -8.55 -3.66 -10.75
C THR A 83 -7.72 -4.87 -10.28
N ALA A 84 -8.29 -6.07 -10.35
CA ALA A 84 -7.58 -7.30 -10.03
C ALA A 84 -6.35 -7.51 -10.94
N GLU A 85 -6.47 -7.17 -12.24
CA GLU A 85 -5.40 -7.28 -13.22
C GLU A 85 -4.23 -6.38 -12.85
N ASP A 86 -4.50 -5.10 -12.53
CA ASP A 86 -3.48 -4.14 -12.16
C ASP A 86 -2.78 -4.51 -10.84
N LEU A 87 -3.55 -5.04 -9.86
CA LEU A 87 -2.96 -5.52 -8.61
C LEU A 87 -1.99 -6.67 -8.85
N LEU A 88 -2.38 -7.66 -9.66
CA LEU A 88 -1.51 -8.79 -9.99
C LEU A 88 -0.27 -8.34 -10.78
N PHE A 89 -0.40 -7.32 -11.63
CA PHE A 89 0.73 -6.70 -12.32
C PHE A 89 1.68 -6.00 -11.34
N MET A 90 1.15 -5.22 -10.37
CA MET A 90 1.96 -4.60 -9.32
C MET A 90 2.70 -5.65 -8.49
N ARG A 91 2.01 -6.72 -8.09
CA ARG A 91 2.61 -7.85 -7.36
C ARG A 91 3.74 -8.51 -8.17
N ALA A 92 3.51 -8.82 -9.44
CA ALA A 92 4.54 -9.42 -10.30
C ALA A 92 5.76 -8.50 -10.47
N THR A 93 5.53 -7.19 -10.56
CA THR A 93 6.59 -6.18 -10.60
C THR A 93 7.38 -6.17 -9.28
N LEU A 94 6.70 -6.22 -8.15
CA LEU A 94 7.33 -6.30 -6.83
C LEU A 94 8.23 -7.52 -6.68
N GLU A 95 7.73 -8.70 -7.03
CA GLU A 95 8.49 -9.96 -6.95
C GLU A 95 9.78 -9.91 -7.78
N LYS A 96 9.74 -9.22 -8.93
CA LYS A 96 10.91 -9.01 -9.80
C LYS A 96 11.92 -8.02 -9.23
N VAL A 97 11.44 -6.92 -8.64
CA VAL A 97 12.28 -5.76 -8.24
C VAL A 97 12.82 -5.89 -6.82
N ALA A 98 11.97 -6.36 -5.90
CA ALA A 98 12.27 -6.44 -4.47
C ALA A 98 11.80 -7.78 -3.87
N PRO A 99 12.37 -8.92 -4.32
CA PRO A 99 11.96 -10.24 -3.87
C PRO A 99 12.08 -10.38 -2.34
N GLY A 100 11.16 -11.13 -1.74
CA GLY A 100 11.10 -11.35 -0.30
C GLY A 100 10.50 -10.19 0.51
N SER A 101 10.04 -9.13 -0.16
CA SER A 101 9.27 -8.05 0.47
C SER A 101 7.83 -8.49 0.70
N THR A 102 7.23 -7.99 1.78
CA THR A 102 5.79 -8.12 2.05
C THR A 102 5.03 -6.98 1.40
N TRP A 103 3.73 -7.16 1.23
CA TRP A 103 2.89 -6.12 0.64
C TRP A 103 1.47 -6.15 1.17
N SER A 104 0.86 -4.99 1.17
CA SER A 104 -0.55 -4.76 1.42
C SER A 104 -1.15 -3.97 0.25
N ALA A 105 -2.47 -3.99 0.13
CA ALA A 105 -3.16 -3.21 -0.88
C ALA A 105 -4.48 -2.65 -0.36
N PHE A 106 -4.87 -1.50 -0.91
CA PHE A 106 -6.22 -0.97 -0.81
C PHE A 106 -6.66 -0.39 -2.16
N GLY A 107 -7.97 -0.30 -2.35
CA GLY A 107 -8.57 0.35 -3.50
C GLY A 107 -9.41 1.55 -3.09
N VAL A 108 -9.28 2.66 -3.80
CA VAL A 108 -10.08 3.87 -3.57
C VAL A 108 -11.47 3.69 -4.18
N GLY A 109 -12.50 4.04 -3.42
CA GLY A 109 -13.88 4.10 -3.88
C GLY A 109 -14.42 2.76 -4.38
N LYS A 110 -14.86 2.71 -5.65
CA LYS A 110 -15.52 1.52 -6.24
C LYS A 110 -14.64 0.27 -6.31
N GLY A 111 -13.32 0.43 -6.40
CA GLY A 111 -12.35 -0.67 -6.48
C GLY A 111 -12.03 -1.32 -5.13
N ALA A 112 -12.45 -0.71 -4.00
CA ALA A 112 -12.05 -1.16 -2.67
C ALA A 112 -12.35 -2.64 -2.39
N MET A 113 -13.51 -3.14 -2.81
CA MET A 113 -13.89 -4.54 -2.58
C MET A 113 -13.09 -5.48 -3.48
N GLU A 114 -12.93 -5.16 -4.75
CA GLU A 114 -12.18 -5.96 -5.70
C GLU A 114 -10.73 -6.12 -5.26
N ILE A 115 -10.08 -5.02 -4.86
CA ILE A 115 -8.71 -5.05 -4.36
C ILE A 115 -8.59 -5.85 -3.07
N MET A 116 -9.51 -5.68 -2.11
CA MET A 116 -9.49 -6.43 -0.86
C MET A 116 -9.55 -7.94 -1.10
N TYR A 117 -10.48 -8.42 -1.91
CA TYR A 117 -10.61 -9.86 -2.21
C TYR A 117 -9.40 -10.38 -2.98
N THR A 118 -8.95 -9.64 -3.98
CA THR A 118 -7.80 -10.04 -4.81
C THR A 118 -6.51 -10.07 -3.99
N ALA A 119 -6.29 -9.09 -3.12
CA ALA A 119 -5.10 -9.04 -2.26
C ALA A 119 -5.04 -10.26 -1.33
N ILE A 120 -6.15 -10.60 -0.65
CA ILE A 120 -6.22 -11.77 0.23
C ILE A 120 -5.98 -13.05 -0.58
N ALA A 121 -6.65 -13.23 -1.72
CA ALA A 121 -6.49 -14.40 -2.59
C ALA A 121 -5.06 -14.55 -3.13
N ALA A 122 -4.36 -13.42 -3.34
CA ALA A 122 -3.00 -13.38 -3.85
C ALA A 122 -1.92 -13.48 -2.75
N GLY A 123 -2.32 -13.64 -1.48
CA GLY A 123 -1.40 -13.78 -0.33
C GLY A 123 -0.80 -12.47 0.17
N GLY A 124 -1.44 -11.34 -0.13
CA GLY A 124 -1.09 -10.03 0.39
C GLY A 124 -1.87 -9.66 1.64
N HIS A 125 -1.41 -8.63 2.32
CA HIS A 125 -2.16 -7.99 3.40
C HIS A 125 -3.12 -6.94 2.83
N ILE A 126 -4.01 -6.40 3.67
CA ILE A 126 -5.00 -5.41 3.26
C ILE A 126 -5.02 -4.22 4.20
N ARG A 127 -5.35 -3.07 3.63
CA ARG A 127 -5.74 -1.86 4.37
C ARG A 127 -7.21 -1.56 4.08
N VAL A 128 -7.98 -1.21 5.11
CA VAL A 128 -9.37 -0.77 4.98
C VAL A 128 -9.65 0.42 5.89
N GLY A 129 -10.41 1.39 5.39
CA GLY A 129 -10.77 2.57 6.15
C GLY A 129 -11.65 3.53 5.37
N MET A 130 -12.31 4.43 6.09
CA MET A 130 -13.19 5.46 5.51
C MET A 130 -12.40 6.55 4.77
N GLU A 131 -11.10 6.64 5.00
CA GLU A 131 -10.21 7.49 4.21
C GLU A 131 -10.20 7.06 2.74
N ASP A 132 -10.16 5.74 2.50
CA ASP A 132 -10.01 5.16 1.17
C ASP A 132 -11.37 4.87 0.51
N ASN A 133 -12.35 4.46 1.31
CA ASN A 133 -13.69 4.11 0.82
C ASN A 133 -14.76 4.31 1.88
N VAL A 134 -15.71 5.21 1.59
CA VAL A 134 -16.86 5.49 2.44
C VAL A 134 -18.09 4.60 2.14
N VAL A 135 -18.01 3.75 1.10
CA VAL A 135 -19.14 2.92 0.67
C VAL A 135 -19.03 1.52 1.28
N TYR A 136 -20.00 1.15 2.11
CA TYR A 136 -20.08 -0.21 2.65
C TYR A 136 -20.56 -1.21 1.61
N LYS A 137 -21.66 -0.91 0.92
CA LYS A 137 -22.18 -1.66 -0.24
C LYS A 137 -22.98 -0.73 -1.13
N LYS A 138 -23.35 -1.16 -2.33
CA LYS A 138 -24.10 -0.34 -3.29
C LYS A 138 -25.27 0.40 -2.64
N GLY A 139 -25.21 1.72 -2.63
CA GLY A 139 -26.23 2.62 -2.05
C GLY A 139 -26.21 2.74 -0.52
N ILE A 140 -25.24 2.13 0.18
CA ILE A 140 -25.12 2.21 1.65
C ILE A 140 -23.71 2.63 2.03
N LEU A 141 -23.62 3.72 2.79
CA LEU A 141 -22.36 4.21 3.35
C LEU A 141 -21.92 3.38 4.55
N ALA A 142 -20.63 3.35 4.79
CA ALA A 142 -20.06 2.79 6.00
C ALA A 142 -20.41 3.67 7.21
N GLU A 143 -20.77 3.04 8.31
CA GLU A 143 -21.08 3.73 9.57
C GLU A 143 -19.83 4.08 10.37
N SER A 144 -18.76 3.30 10.20
CA SER A 144 -17.50 3.48 10.90
C SER A 144 -16.37 2.65 10.30
N ASN A 145 -15.11 2.96 10.65
CA ASN A 145 -13.98 2.11 10.35
C ASN A 145 -14.13 0.69 10.92
N MET A 146 -14.75 0.55 12.09
CA MET A 146 -14.98 -0.76 12.72
C MET A 146 -15.87 -1.67 11.86
N GLN A 147 -16.86 -1.11 11.16
CA GLN A 147 -17.70 -1.88 10.24
C GLN A 147 -16.89 -2.43 9.05
N LEU A 148 -15.96 -1.63 8.51
CA LEU A 148 -15.07 -2.06 7.43
C LEU A 148 -14.06 -3.11 7.90
N ILE A 149 -13.48 -2.92 9.10
CA ILE A 149 -12.56 -3.88 9.74
C ILE A 149 -13.25 -5.21 10.01
N ALA A 150 -14.47 -5.18 10.56
CA ALA A 150 -15.25 -6.40 10.81
C ALA A 150 -15.57 -7.18 9.52
N ARG A 151 -15.79 -6.48 8.40
CA ARG A 151 -15.92 -7.13 7.09
C ARG A 151 -14.60 -7.76 6.65
N ALA A 152 -13.52 -7.01 6.70
CA ALA A 152 -12.21 -7.48 6.29
C ALA A 152 -11.82 -8.75 7.05
N ARG A 153 -12.02 -8.75 8.38
CA ARG A 153 -11.78 -9.91 9.21
C ARG A 153 -12.60 -11.14 8.78
N ARG A 154 -13.92 -10.98 8.57
CA ARG A 154 -14.75 -12.10 8.10
C ARG A 154 -14.25 -12.67 6.76
N VAL A 155 -13.85 -11.79 5.83
CA VAL A 155 -13.34 -12.25 4.52
C VAL A 155 -12.04 -13.04 4.69
N ILE A 156 -11.11 -12.57 5.52
CA ILE A 156 -9.86 -13.28 5.84
C ILE A 156 -10.17 -14.67 6.42
N GLU A 157 -11.08 -14.75 7.38
CA GLU A 157 -11.50 -16.01 8.02
C GLU A 157 -12.20 -16.96 7.04
N GLU A 158 -13.02 -16.44 6.11
CA GLU A 158 -13.65 -17.24 5.04
C GLU A 158 -12.64 -17.83 4.05
N PHE A 159 -11.51 -17.18 3.83
CA PHE A 159 -10.38 -17.73 3.07
C PHE A 159 -9.58 -18.78 3.85
N GLY A 160 -9.89 -19.02 5.12
CA GLY A 160 -9.17 -19.96 5.99
C GLY A 160 -7.88 -19.39 6.57
N TYR A 161 -7.71 -18.08 6.55
CA TYR A 161 -6.60 -17.39 7.18
C TYR A 161 -6.97 -16.84 8.56
N GLU A 162 -5.97 -16.53 9.35
CA GLU A 162 -6.10 -15.81 10.62
C GLU A 162 -5.57 -14.38 10.46
N VAL A 163 -6.17 -13.47 11.23
CA VAL A 163 -5.66 -12.09 11.29
C VAL A 163 -4.40 -12.09 12.16
N ALA A 164 -3.28 -11.64 11.57
CA ALA A 164 -2.02 -11.52 12.29
C ALA A 164 -2.13 -10.63 13.53
N THR A 165 -1.38 -10.95 14.55
CA THR A 165 -1.22 -10.07 15.71
C THR A 165 -0.28 -8.90 15.40
N SER A 166 -0.29 -7.86 16.23
CA SER A 166 0.63 -6.73 16.07
C SER A 166 2.10 -7.09 16.31
N GLN A 167 2.38 -8.28 16.83
CA GLN A 167 3.74 -8.76 17.09
C GLN A 167 4.31 -9.60 15.94
N GLU A 168 3.44 -10.18 15.11
CA GLU A 168 3.78 -10.90 13.88
C GLU A 168 4.09 -9.94 12.74
#